data_7ff17c7016449bdbbfaa1f8c1da54237
#
_entry.id   7ff17c7016449bdbbfaa1f8c1da54237
#
_cell.length_a   1.000
_cell.length_b   1.000
_cell.length_c   1.000
_cell.angle_alpha   90.00
_cell.angle_beta   90.00
_cell.angle_gamma   90.00
#
_symmetry.space_group_name_H-M   'P 1'
#
loop_
_entity.id
_entity.type
_entity.pdbx_description
1 polymer ?
#
loop_
_entity_poly.entity_id
_entity_poly.type
_entity_poly.pdbx_seq_one_letter_code
_entity_poly.pdbx_strand_id
1 'polypeptide(L)'
;MSKYTSETIIRTVRENHIQFVRLQFTDIFGQLKSVTLPASQIEKAVNGQIMFDGSSIEGYTRIEESDQYLRPDLDTFAVLPWNQEYGVCARMICDVCNPDGTAFSGDPRGVLHKVLKKAADMGYTFNVGPECEFFLFKTDADGKPTTKTNDEVGYFDQGPLDSAEFTRRQICLALEKIGFEIEASHHECAAGQHEIDFKYADALTAADNIMTFKLAVKTLARKDGLHATFMPKPIFGVAGNGMHINMSLFRDGKNAFYDETGTHQLSPIAYQFIAGVLEHIPAICALSNPLVNSYKRLVPGYEAPCYISWSTGNRSALIRVPAPRGTSTRMEMRNPDPSCNPYLALAACLAAGLDGIERGLTPPEEATENIYELTNEQRIARGIGSLPSSLREALDALRADPLVCGVLGEHALSQYLAGKEEEWKSYCTRVSSWEVERYITLY
;
A
#
# COMPACT_ATOMS: atom_id res chain seq x y z
N MET A 1 -0.01 -5.85 25.69
CA MET A 1 1.31 -6.32 26.17
C MET A 1 2.11 -6.70 24.94
N SER A 2 3.38 -6.33 24.90
CA SER A 2 4.29 -6.73 23.79
C SER A 2 4.34 -8.26 23.69
N LYS A 3 4.33 -8.77 22.46
CA LYS A 3 4.40 -10.21 22.15
C LYS A 3 5.79 -10.78 22.48
N TYR A 4 6.85 -9.99 22.28
CA TYR A 4 8.22 -10.37 22.49
C TYR A 4 8.98 -9.38 23.37
N THR A 5 9.91 -9.88 24.20
CA THR A 5 10.94 -9.07 24.87
C THR A 5 12.29 -9.30 24.20
N SER A 6 13.26 -8.41 24.45
CA SER A 6 14.64 -8.58 23.96
C SER A 6 15.22 -9.95 24.33
N GLU A 7 15.01 -10.37 25.58
CA GLU A 7 15.50 -11.67 26.09
C GLU A 7 14.84 -12.85 25.36
N THR A 8 13.53 -12.77 25.08
CA THR A 8 12.84 -13.84 24.34
C THR A 8 13.34 -13.96 22.92
N ILE A 9 13.59 -12.83 22.22
CA ILE A 9 14.16 -12.83 20.87
C ILE A 9 15.58 -13.40 20.87
N ILE A 10 16.46 -12.94 21.77
CA ILE A 10 17.83 -13.45 21.88
C ILE A 10 17.84 -14.95 22.11
N ARG A 11 16.98 -15.45 23.01
CA ARG A 11 16.83 -16.88 23.27
C ARG A 11 16.35 -17.61 22.02
N THR A 12 15.29 -17.13 21.36
CA THR A 12 14.73 -17.74 20.14
C THR A 12 15.77 -17.82 19.02
N VAL A 13 16.60 -16.79 18.85
CA VAL A 13 17.68 -16.78 17.86
C VAL A 13 18.68 -17.89 18.13
N ARG A 14 19.03 -18.12 19.40
CA ARG A 14 19.97 -19.19 19.80
C ARG A 14 19.36 -20.59 19.66
N GLU A 15 18.14 -20.80 20.18
CA GLU A 15 17.47 -22.09 20.19
C GLU A 15 17.10 -22.60 18.79
N ASN A 16 16.68 -21.69 17.89
CA ASN A 16 16.33 -22.04 16.51
C ASN A 16 17.49 -21.93 15.52
N HIS A 17 18.73 -21.80 16.01
CA HIS A 17 19.94 -21.74 15.19
C HIS A 17 19.83 -20.69 14.05
N ILE A 18 19.22 -19.54 14.32
CA ILE A 18 19.12 -18.44 13.35
C ILE A 18 20.52 -17.88 13.13
N GLN A 19 20.97 -17.79 11.88
CA GLN A 19 22.29 -17.29 11.53
C GLN A 19 22.28 -15.81 11.22
N PHE A 20 21.18 -15.28 10.69
CA PHE A 20 21.07 -13.88 10.25
C PHE A 20 19.79 -13.24 10.78
N VAL A 21 19.88 -11.95 11.07
CA VAL A 21 18.72 -11.12 11.40
C VAL A 21 18.69 -9.89 10.49
N ARG A 22 17.58 -9.66 9.83
CA ARG A 22 17.35 -8.48 8.99
C ARG A 22 16.61 -7.43 9.79
N LEU A 23 17.17 -6.23 9.85
CA LEU A 23 16.48 -5.03 10.29
C LEU A 23 15.90 -4.36 9.05
N GLN A 24 14.57 -4.39 8.91
CA GLN A 24 13.85 -3.93 7.72
C GLN A 24 13.22 -2.57 7.99
N PHE A 25 13.30 -1.67 7.02
CA PHE A 25 12.61 -0.36 7.05
C PHE A 25 12.18 0.00 5.62
N THR A 26 11.32 0.98 5.47
CA THR A 26 10.79 1.39 4.17
C THR A 26 11.22 2.82 3.89
N ASP A 27 11.74 3.09 2.68
CA ASP A 27 12.05 4.45 2.27
C ASP A 27 10.77 5.24 1.90
N ILE A 28 10.94 6.54 1.65
CA ILE A 28 9.81 7.44 1.38
C ILE A 28 9.01 7.07 0.11
N PHE A 29 9.63 6.37 -0.83
CA PHE A 29 9.00 5.91 -2.06
C PHE A 29 8.39 4.50 -1.96
N GLY A 30 8.36 3.90 -0.75
CA GLY A 30 7.75 2.60 -0.51
C GLY A 30 8.64 1.42 -0.89
N GLN A 31 9.97 1.60 -1.00
CA GLN A 31 10.89 0.50 -1.23
C GLN A 31 11.37 -0.08 0.10
N LEU A 32 11.25 -1.40 0.24
CA LEU A 32 11.74 -2.10 1.42
C LEU A 32 13.27 -2.16 1.39
N LYS A 33 13.90 -1.67 2.44
CA LYS A 33 15.35 -1.70 2.69
C LYS A 33 15.66 -2.62 3.86
N SER A 34 16.89 -3.09 3.96
CA SER A 34 17.32 -3.86 5.14
C SER A 34 18.82 -3.81 5.36
N VAL A 35 19.20 -3.85 6.64
CA VAL A 35 20.55 -4.22 7.09
C VAL A 35 20.49 -5.64 7.59
N THR A 36 21.40 -6.51 7.12
CA THR A 36 21.49 -7.90 7.56
C THR A 36 22.65 -8.07 8.51
N LEU A 37 22.39 -8.62 9.68
CA LEU A 37 23.36 -8.83 10.75
C LEU A 37 23.56 -10.32 10.99
N PRO A 38 24.78 -10.77 11.31
CA PRO A 38 24.98 -12.12 11.87
C PRO A 38 24.33 -12.19 13.27
N ALA A 39 23.87 -13.38 13.67
CA ALA A 39 23.20 -13.59 14.94
C ALA A 39 24.05 -13.15 16.18
N SER A 40 25.37 -13.11 16.04
CA SER A 40 26.25 -12.58 17.09
C SER A 40 26.02 -11.10 17.44
N GLN A 41 25.34 -10.35 16.57
CA GLN A 41 25.01 -8.94 16.81
C GLN A 41 23.57 -8.74 17.32
N ILE A 42 22.86 -9.81 17.67
CA ILE A 42 21.43 -9.72 18.06
C ILE A 42 21.20 -8.80 19.26
N GLU A 43 22.10 -8.78 20.22
CA GLU A 43 21.97 -7.92 21.42
C GLU A 43 22.01 -6.43 21.04
N LYS A 44 22.89 -6.03 20.11
CA LYS A 44 22.90 -4.66 19.59
C LYS A 44 21.64 -4.36 18.78
N ALA A 45 21.19 -5.33 17.99
CA ALA A 45 20.01 -5.18 17.15
C ALA A 45 18.77 -4.88 17.99
N VAL A 46 18.44 -5.73 18.98
CA VAL A 46 17.23 -5.55 19.81
C VAL A 46 17.26 -4.30 20.69
N ASN A 47 18.46 -3.73 20.92
CA ASN A 47 18.65 -2.49 21.69
C ASN A 47 18.71 -1.22 20.81
N GLY A 48 18.42 -1.34 19.50
CA GLY A 48 18.40 -0.17 18.60
C GLY A 48 19.76 0.48 18.37
N GLN A 49 20.85 -0.27 18.49
CA GLN A 49 22.23 0.23 18.41
C GLN A 49 22.85 0.05 17.01
N ILE A 50 22.03 -0.22 16.01
CA ILE A 50 22.48 -0.41 14.63
C ILE A 50 22.30 0.88 13.86
N MET A 51 23.42 1.43 13.45
CA MET A 51 23.52 2.65 12.65
C MET A 51 23.65 2.31 11.15
N PHE A 52 23.17 3.18 10.30
CA PHE A 52 23.38 3.14 8.86
C PHE A 52 23.55 4.54 8.28
N ASP A 53 24.11 4.62 7.07
CA ASP A 53 24.24 5.87 6.32
C ASP A 53 22.93 6.23 5.62
N GLY A 54 22.18 7.17 6.21
CA GLY A 54 20.92 7.67 5.66
C GLY A 54 21.11 8.50 4.38
N SER A 55 22.31 9.06 4.13
CA SER A 55 22.57 9.86 2.91
C SER A 55 22.58 9.02 1.63
N SER A 56 22.78 7.70 1.78
CA SER A 56 22.71 6.74 0.69
C SER A 56 21.26 6.27 0.37
N ILE A 57 20.27 6.73 1.15
CA ILE A 57 18.85 6.46 0.94
C ILE A 57 18.19 7.71 0.36
N GLU A 58 17.61 7.56 -0.85
CA GLU A 58 16.93 8.67 -1.52
C GLU A 58 15.81 9.26 -0.64
N GLY A 59 15.83 10.59 -0.49
CA GLY A 59 14.83 11.30 0.31
C GLY A 59 15.08 11.27 1.83
N TYR A 60 16.22 10.74 2.32
CA TYR A 60 16.49 10.71 3.76
C TYR A 60 17.27 11.92 4.24
N THR A 61 18.59 11.83 4.34
CA THR A 61 19.42 12.86 4.96
C THR A 61 20.44 13.42 3.98
N ARG A 62 21.12 14.51 4.39
CA ARG A 62 22.30 15.03 3.70
C ARG A 62 23.54 14.29 4.18
N ILE A 63 24.62 14.41 3.41
CA ILE A 63 25.89 13.72 3.71
C ILE A 63 26.50 14.20 5.04
N GLU A 64 26.22 15.44 5.44
CA GLU A 64 26.71 16.03 6.69
C GLU A 64 25.95 15.55 7.95
N GLU A 65 24.77 14.93 7.74
CA GLU A 65 23.87 14.45 8.81
C GLU A 65 23.46 13.00 8.52
N SER A 66 24.42 12.18 8.05
CA SER A 66 24.12 10.87 7.46
C SER A 66 23.76 9.78 8.47
N ASP A 67 24.18 9.91 9.71
CA ASP A 67 24.03 8.85 10.71
C ASP A 67 22.57 8.71 11.15
N GLN A 68 21.99 7.53 10.86
CA GLN A 68 20.65 7.15 11.29
C GLN A 68 20.68 5.82 12.03
N TYR A 69 19.72 5.59 12.94
CA TYR A 69 19.62 4.39 13.75
C TYR A 69 18.32 3.63 13.43
N LEU A 70 18.41 2.30 13.47
CA LEU A 70 17.26 1.40 13.33
C LEU A 70 16.77 0.96 14.71
N ARG A 71 15.57 1.39 15.08
CA ARG A 71 14.89 0.97 16.31
C ARG A 71 13.87 -0.12 15.97
N PRO A 72 14.17 -1.41 16.29
CA PRO A 72 13.28 -2.49 15.92
C PRO A 72 11.99 -2.49 16.74
N ASP A 73 10.89 -2.72 16.07
CA ASP A 73 9.65 -3.13 16.69
C ASP A 73 9.72 -4.64 16.95
N LEU A 74 9.90 -4.99 18.21
CA LEU A 74 10.13 -6.38 18.63
C LEU A 74 8.94 -7.30 18.32
N ASP A 75 7.72 -6.77 18.29
CA ASP A 75 6.51 -7.54 18.00
C ASP A 75 6.42 -7.98 16.54
N THR A 76 7.25 -7.38 15.68
CA THR A 76 7.37 -7.77 14.27
C THR A 76 8.38 -8.88 14.02
N PHE A 77 9.05 -9.41 15.06
CA PHE A 77 10.00 -10.50 14.89
C PHE A 77 9.37 -11.72 14.23
N ALA A 78 9.98 -12.19 13.14
CA ALA A 78 9.54 -13.38 12.42
C ALA A 78 10.71 -14.12 11.79
N VAL A 79 10.67 -15.46 11.83
CA VAL A 79 11.61 -16.32 11.11
C VAL A 79 11.12 -16.48 9.67
N LEU A 80 11.95 -16.07 8.70
CA LEU A 80 11.57 -16.11 7.29
C LEU A 80 11.58 -17.56 6.76
N PRO A 81 10.45 -18.07 6.21
CA PRO A 81 10.33 -19.47 5.82
C PRO A 81 10.97 -19.81 4.47
N TRP A 82 11.53 -18.84 3.77
CA TRP A 82 12.18 -19.01 2.46
C TRP A 82 13.69 -18.86 2.53
N ASN A 83 14.40 -19.47 1.56
CA ASN A 83 15.86 -19.42 1.41
C ASN A 83 16.65 -19.94 2.62
N GLN A 84 16.08 -20.88 3.39
CA GLN A 84 16.71 -21.42 4.60
C GLN A 84 17.95 -22.28 4.28
N GLU A 85 18.07 -22.75 3.05
CA GLU A 85 19.26 -23.45 2.52
C GLU A 85 20.53 -22.59 2.53
N TYR A 86 20.39 -21.27 2.58
CA TYR A 86 21.51 -20.31 2.71
C TYR A 86 21.69 -19.80 4.16
N GLY A 87 21.07 -20.48 5.11
CA GLY A 87 21.06 -20.12 6.53
C GLY A 87 19.72 -19.56 6.98
N VAL A 88 19.30 -19.96 8.17
CA VAL A 88 18.03 -19.48 8.76
C VAL A 88 18.14 -18.00 9.05
N CYS A 89 17.18 -17.24 8.54
CA CYS A 89 17.13 -15.80 8.67
C CYS A 89 15.82 -15.35 9.34
N ALA A 90 15.92 -14.47 10.33
CA ALA A 90 14.77 -13.77 10.90
C ALA A 90 14.76 -12.30 10.48
N ARG A 91 13.64 -11.60 10.73
CA ARG A 91 13.53 -10.16 10.51
C ARG A 91 12.88 -9.46 11.69
N MET A 92 13.16 -8.17 11.84
CA MET A 92 12.37 -7.20 12.60
C MET A 92 12.15 -5.98 11.73
N ILE A 93 10.95 -5.38 11.80
CA ILE A 93 10.68 -4.10 11.15
C ILE A 93 11.09 -2.99 12.11
N CYS A 94 11.67 -1.92 11.57
CA CYS A 94 12.25 -0.84 12.35
C CYS A 94 11.64 0.50 12.02
N ASP A 95 11.50 1.33 13.04
CA ASP A 95 11.44 2.78 12.88
C ASP A 95 12.85 3.33 12.65
N VAL A 96 12.94 4.46 11.93
CA VAL A 96 14.20 5.18 11.76
C VAL A 96 14.30 6.33 12.76
N CYS A 97 15.45 6.45 13.41
CA CYS A 97 15.70 7.45 14.43
C CYS A 97 16.95 8.27 14.13
N ASN A 98 16.95 9.51 14.60
CA ASN A 98 18.13 10.36 14.63
C ASN A 98 19.16 9.87 15.68
N PRO A 99 20.43 10.34 15.64
CA PRO A 99 21.46 9.97 16.62
C PRO A 99 21.10 10.27 18.08
N ASP A 100 20.26 11.26 18.34
CA ASP A 100 19.76 11.61 19.67
C ASP A 100 18.59 10.73 20.15
N GLY A 101 18.17 9.73 19.35
CA GLY A 101 17.06 8.83 19.63
C GLY A 101 15.67 9.38 19.30
N THR A 102 15.56 10.60 18.80
CA THR A 102 14.29 11.14 18.31
C THR A 102 13.88 10.47 17.01
N ALA A 103 12.56 10.44 16.73
CA ALA A 103 12.05 9.88 15.48
C ALA A 103 12.54 10.72 14.28
N PHE A 104 13.03 10.06 13.24
CA PHE A 104 13.42 10.72 12.01
C PHE A 104 12.18 11.20 11.25
N SER A 105 12.16 12.46 10.82
CA SER A 105 11.00 13.08 10.17
C SER A 105 10.71 12.57 8.76
N GLY A 106 11.65 11.87 8.14
CA GLY A 106 11.52 11.23 6.84
C GLY A 106 11.10 9.76 6.89
N ASP A 107 10.88 9.20 8.10
CA ASP A 107 10.43 7.83 8.27
C ASP A 107 8.93 7.69 7.96
N PRO A 108 8.52 6.97 6.89
CA PRO A 108 7.11 6.78 6.56
C PRO A 108 6.32 6.06 7.66
N ARG A 109 6.95 5.09 8.34
CA ARG A 109 6.32 4.36 9.44
C ARG A 109 6.05 5.31 10.62
N GLY A 110 6.99 6.22 10.89
CA GLY A 110 6.84 7.30 11.87
C GLY A 110 5.75 8.30 11.51
N VAL A 111 5.52 8.59 10.22
CA VAL A 111 4.40 9.42 9.74
C VAL A 111 3.06 8.76 10.09
N LEU A 112 2.92 7.46 9.83
CA LEU A 112 1.69 6.73 10.18
C LEU A 112 1.47 6.70 11.69
N HIS A 113 2.50 6.46 12.50
CA HIS A 113 2.43 6.52 13.96
C HIS A 113 1.82 7.82 14.49
N LYS A 114 2.21 8.98 13.93
CA LYS A 114 1.68 10.29 14.35
C LYS A 114 0.17 10.39 14.13
N VAL A 115 -0.32 9.93 12.98
CA VAL A 115 -1.76 10.01 12.68
C VAL A 115 -2.56 8.98 13.48
N LEU A 116 -2.00 7.76 13.69
CA LEU A 116 -2.60 6.75 14.57
C LEU A 116 -2.72 7.26 16.02
N LYS A 117 -1.72 8.00 16.49
CA LYS A 117 -1.80 8.64 17.81
C LYS A 117 -2.94 9.66 17.86
N LYS A 118 -3.11 10.50 16.84
CA LYS A 118 -4.26 11.44 16.75
C LYS A 118 -5.60 10.67 16.82
N ALA A 119 -5.73 9.58 16.07
CA ALA A 119 -6.93 8.74 16.11
C ALA A 119 -7.18 8.17 17.52
N ALA A 120 -6.13 7.67 18.19
CA ALA A 120 -6.21 7.15 19.54
C ALA A 120 -6.59 8.24 20.57
N ASP A 121 -6.05 9.45 20.44
CA ASP A 121 -6.41 10.60 21.28
C ASP A 121 -7.90 11.00 21.09
N MET A 122 -8.49 10.72 19.91
CA MET A 122 -9.93 10.86 19.64
C MET A 122 -10.76 9.62 20.07
N GLY A 123 -10.12 8.59 20.62
CA GLY A 123 -10.74 7.36 21.09
C GLY A 123 -10.98 6.31 19.99
N TYR A 124 -10.29 6.40 18.85
CA TYR A 124 -10.43 5.46 17.74
C TYR A 124 -9.22 4.55 17.55
N THR A 125 -9.49 3.29 17.20
CA THR A 125 -8.53 2.39 16.57
C THR A 125 -8.86 2.31 15.08
N PHE A 126 -7.85 2.40 14.23
CA PHE A 126 -8.00 2.32 12.78
C PHE A 126 -7.58 0.94 12.28
N ASN A 127 -8.52 0.23 11.66
CA ASN A 127 -8.33 -1.10 11.09
C ASN A 127 -8.35 -1.06 9.57
N VAL A 128 -7.47 -1.86 8.95
CA VAL A 128 -7.23 -1.87 7.50
C VAL A 128 -7.11 -3.30 7.00
N GLY A 129 -7.86 -3.64 5.93
CA GLY A 129 -7.75 -4.88 5.15
C GLY A 129 -7.42 -4.55 3.69
N PRO A 130 -6.19 -4.80 3.24
CA PRO A 130 -5.80 -4.57 1.85
C PRO A 130 -6.13 -5.79 0.99
N GLU A 131 -6.54 -5.55 -0.26
CA GLU A 131 -6.64 -6.51 -1.35
C GLU A 131 -5.56 -6.15 -2.36
N CYS A 132 -4.52 -6.97 -2.51
CA CYS A 132 -3.29 -6.56 -3.22
C CYS A 132 -3.03 -7.45 -4.44
N GLU A 133 -3.31 -6.90 -5.63
CA GLU A 133 -3.11 -7.56 -6.91
C GLU A 133 -1.67 -7.49 -7.41
N PHE A 134 -1.26 -8.48 -8.19
CA PHE A 134 0.06 -8.56 -8.82
C PHE A 134 0.04 -9.38 -10.10
N PHE A 135 1.01 -9.12 -10.99
CA PHE A 135 1.24 -9.96 -12.17
C PHE A 135 2.43 -10.90 -11.98
N LEU A 136 2.31 -12.08 -12.58
CA LEU A 136 3.40 -13.03 -12.74
C LEU A 136 3.78 -13.13 -14.22
N PHE A 137 5.03 -12.82 -14.54
CA PHE A 137 5.57 -12.89 -15.88
C PHE A 137 6.65 -13.95 -15.99
N LYS A 138 6.80 -14.54 -17.18
CA LYS A 138 7.96 -15.36 -17.54
C LYS A 138 9.21 -14.50 -17.59
N THR A 139 10.32 -15.08 -17.19
CA THR A 139 11.66 -14.50 -17.44
C THR A 139 12.19 -14.97 -18.79
N ASP A 140 13.13 -14.20 -19.36
CA ASP A 140 13.88 -14.63 -20.55
C ASP A 140 14.98 -15.65 -20.18
N ALA A 141 15.75 -16.07 -21.18
CA ALA A 141 16.83 -17.05 -20.99
C ALA A 141 17.95 -16.56 -20.05
N ASP A 142 18.11 -15.26 -19.89
CA ASP A 142 19.07 -14.64 -18.97
C ASP A 142 18.47 -14.39 -17.57
N GLY A 143 17.21 -14.79 -17.33
CA GLY A 143 16.49 -14.56 -16.07
C GLY A 143 15.96 -13.13 -15.90
N LYS A 144 15.93 -12.31 -16.98
CA LYS A 144 15.39 -10.95 -16.92
C LYS A 144 13.88 -10.94 -17.05
N PRO A 145 13.20 -9.97 -16.42
CA PRO A 145 11.75 -9.82 -16.53
C PRO A 145 11.29 -9.59 -17.97
N THR A 146 10.17 -10.21 -18.35
CA THR A 146 9.46 -9.92 -19.60
C THR A 146 8.03 -9.46 -19.26
N THR A 147 7.24 -9.12 -20.29
CA THR A 147 5.78 -8.91 -20.17
C THR A 147 4.98 -10.11 -20.70
N LYS A 148 5.62 -11.26 -20.87
CA LYS A 148 4.95 -12.50 -21.27
C LYS A 148 4.31 -13.14 -20.04
N THR A 149 3.00 -13.26 -20.05
CA THR A 149 2.23 -13.92 -19.00
C THR A 149 2.55 -15.40 -18.92
N ASN A 150 2.37 -15.99 -17.74
CA ASN A 150 2.54 -17.43 -17.54
C ASN A 150 1.37 -18.26 -18.08
N ASP A 151 0.19 -17.65 -18.22
CA ASP A 151 -1.07 -18.22 -18.74
C ASP A 151 -1.84 -17.19 -19.58
N GLU A 152 -3.03 -17.60 -20.06
CA GLU A 152 -3.96 -16.78 -20.85
C GLU A 152 -5.39 -16.87 -20.31
N VAL A 153 -5.54 -17.18 -19.02
CA VAL A 153 -6.84 -17.35 -18.35
C VAL A 153 -7.30 -16.07 -17.64
N GLY A 154 -8.44 -16.11 -16.98
CA GLY A 154 -9.09 -14.95 -16.39
C GLY A 154 -9.65 -15.21 -15.00
N TYR A 155 -10.63 -14.40 -14.62
CA TYR A 155 -11.17 -14.32 -13.27
C TYR A 155 -11.68 -15.67 -12.77
N PHE A 156 -11.14 -16.13 -11.63
CA PHE A 156 -11.49 -17.39 -10.95
C PHE A 156 -11.19 -18.66 -11.74
N ASP A 157 -10.45 -18.59 -12.85
CA ASP A 157 -9.96 -19.80 -13.49
C ASP A 157 -9.00 -20.55 -12.56
N GLN A 158 -8.96 -21.87 -12.73
CA GLN A 158 -8.21 -22.78 -11.84
C GLN A 158 -7.29 -23.72 -12.62
N GLY A 159 -6.42 -24.43 -11.91
CA GLY A 159 -5.61 -25.48 -12.51
C GLY A 159 -6.46 -26.56 -13.21
N PRO A 160 -5.97 -27.12 -14.34
CA PRO A 160 -4.62 -26.94 -14.89
C PRO A 160 -4.42 -25.69 -15.77
N LEU A 161 -5.46 -24.89 -16.02
CA LEU A 161 -5.37 -23.71 -16.89
C LEU A 161 -4.58 -22.56 -16.23
N ASP A 162 -4.84 -22.29 -14.95
CA ASP A 162 -4.04 -21.40 -14.12
C ASP A 162 -2.70 -22.06 -13.78
N SER A 163 -1.67 -21.71 -14.49
CA SER A 163 -0.35 -22.32 -14.35
C SER A 163 0.45 -21.81 -13.13
N ALA A 164 -0.02 -20.74 -12.45
CA ALA A 164 0.62 -20.19 -11.26
C ALA A 164 -0.09 -20.56 -9.94
N GLU A 165 -1.12 -21.40 -9.97
CA GLU A 165 -1.85 -21.84 -8.77
C GLU A 165 -0.90 -22.39 -7.69
N PHE A 166 0.10 -23.18 -8.07
CA PHE A 166 1.07 -23.75 -7.11
C PHE A 166 1.98 -22.67 -6.50
N THR A 167 2.39 -21.67 -7.29
CA THR A 167 3.17 -20.54 -6.79
C THR A 167 2.36 -19.73 -5.76
N ARG A 168 1.07 -19.45 -6.05
CA ARG A 168 0.19 -18.79 -5.08
C ARG A 168 0.04 -19.60 -3.80
N ARG A 169 -0.16 -20.94 -3.90
CA ARG A 169 -0.23 -21.81 -2.71
C ARG A 169 1.04 -21.76 -1.87
N GLN A 170 2.22 -21.78 -2.48
CA GLN A 170 3.49 -21.65 -1.77
C GLN A 170 3.59 -20.30 -1.05
N ILE A 171 3.14 -19.22 -1.69
CA ILE A 171 3.11 -17.88 -1.10
C ILE A 171 2.18 -17.87 0.13
N CYS A 172 0.96 -18.37 0.00
CA CYS A 172 0.00 -18.47 1.12
C CYS A 172 0.59 -19.24 2.30
N LEU A 173 1.09 -20.45 2.07
CA LEU A 173 1.70 -21.28 3.12
C LEU A 173 2.93 -20.64 3.78
N ALA A 174 3.71 -19.89 3.04
CA ALA A 174 4.84 -19.17 3.58
C ALA A 174 4.42 -17.98 4.45
N LEU A 175 3.38 -17.24 4.03
CA LEU A 175 2.82 -16.12 4.79
C LEU A 175 2.16 -16.60 6.08
N GLU A 176 1.40 -17.70 6.06
CA GLU A 176 0.80 -18.30 7.27
C GLU A 176 1.85 -18.67 8.31
N LYS A 177 3.02 -19.19 7.88
CA LYS A 177 4.13 -19.51 8.80
C LYS A 177 4.68 -18.31 9.56
N ILE A 178 4.49 -17.11 9.05
CA ILE A 178 4.92 -15.86 9.70
C ILE A 178 3.76 -15.05 10.30
N GLY A 179 2.58 -15.69 10.41
CA GLY A 179 1.46 -15.19 11.19
C GLY A 179 0.38 -14.46 10.39
N PHE A 180 0.41 -14.53 9.05
CA PHE A 180 -0.73 -14.05 8.25
C PHE A 180 -1.92 -15.00 8.40
N GLU A 181 -3.12 -14.45 8.40
CA GLU A 181 -4.35 -15.21 8.24
C GLU A 181 -4.84 -14.95 6.79
N ILE A 182 -4.65 -15.96 5.92
CA ILE A 182 -5.04 -15.87 4.52
C ILE A 182 -6.54 -16.11 4.40
N GLU A 183 -7.26 -15.24 3.69
CA GLU A 183 -8.71 -15.32 3.49
C GLU A 183 -9.08 -15.86 2.12
N ALA A 184 -8.39 -15.42 1.05
CA ALA A 184 -8.63 -15.87 -0.31
C ALA A 184 -7.35 -15.85 -1.17
N SER A 185 -7.35 -16.60 -2.26
CA SER A 185 -6.30 -16.61 -3.29
C SER A 185 -6.92 -17.06 -4.61
N HIS A 186 -6.85 -16.22 -5.63
CA HIS A 186 -7.45 -16.51 -6.93
C HIS A 186 -6.69 -15.89 -8.10
N HIS A 187 -7.02 -16.35 -9.31
CA HIS A 187 -6.63 -15.70 -10.54
C HIS A 187 -7.52 -14.49 -10.79
N GLU A 188 -6.93 -13.38 -11.24
CA GLU A 188 -7.61 -12.13 -11.56
C GLU A 188 -8.04 -12.03 -13.05
N CYS A 189 -8.64 -10.88 -13.43
CA CYS A 189 -9.25 -10.68 -14.74
C CYS A 189 -8.25 -10.71 -15.89
N ALA A 190 -7.04 -10.19 -15.72
CA ALA A 190 -6.04 -10.21 -16.78
C ALA A 190 -5.18 -11.48 -16.73
N ALA A 191 -4.77 -11.98 -17.90
CA ALA A 191 -3.84 -13.09 -18.00
C ALA A 191 -2.58 -12.84 -17.14
N GLY A 192 -2.18 -13.84 -16.33
CA GLY A 192 -1.07 -13.75 -15.39
C GLY A 192 -1.28 -12.80 -14.21
N GLN A 193 -2.50 -12.33 -13.97
CA GLN A 193 -2.85 -11.49 -12.82
C GLN A 193 -3.43 -12.31 -11.69
N HIS A 194 -3.02 -12.01 -10.46
CA HIS A 194 -3.35 -12.78 -9.27
C HIS A 194 -3.65 -11.86 -8.10
N GLU A 195 -4.45 -12.38 -7.15
CA GLU A 195 -4.74 -11.74 -5.87
C GLU A 195 -4.64 -12.75 -4.73
N ILE A 196 -4.16 -12.27 -3.58
CA ILE A 196 -4.14 -13.01 -2.33
C ILE A 196 -4.58 -12.05 -1.23
N ASP A 197 -5.73 -12.36 -0.63
CA ASP A 197 -6.32 -11.58 0.44
C ASP A 197 -5.91 -12.14 1.78
N PHE A 198 -5.61 -11.26 2.70
CA PHE A 198 -5.31 -11.60 4.07
C PHE A 198 -6.07 -10.70 5.04
N LYS A 199 -6.38 -11.24 6.19
CA LYS A 199 -7.22 -10.62 7.19
C LYS A 199 -6.75 -9.22 7.56
N TYR A 200 -7.72 -8.34 7.79
CA TYR A 200 -7.50 -7.00 8.30
C TYR A 200 -6.77 -7.01 9.66
N ALA A 201 -6.02 -5.96 9.91
CA ALA A 201 -5.34 -5.71 11.18
C ALA A 201 -5.44 -4.22 11.55
N ASP A 202 -4.88 -3.83 12.69
CA ASP A 202 -4.59 -2.42 12.92
C ASP A 202 -3.69 -1.88 11.79
N ALA A 203 -3.82 -0.59 11.49
CA ALA A 203 -3.25 -0.04 10.27
C ALA A 203 -1.72 -0.11 10.22
N LEU A 204 -1.02 -0.08 11.35
CA LEU A 204 0.43 -0.24 11.36
C LEU A 204 0.83 -1.66 10.97
N THR A 205 0.21 -2.65 11.61
CA THR A 205 0.38 -4.07 11.27
C THR A 205 -0.01 -4.34 9.81
N ALA A 206 -1.11 -3.75 9.32
CA ALA A 206 -1.53 -3.90 7.92
C ALA A 206 -0.49 -3.34 6.94
N ALA A 207 0.10 -2.17 7.21
CA ALA A 207 1.17 -1.58 6.40
C ALA A 207 2.44 -2.46 6.40
N ASP A 208 2.85 -2.93 7.57
CA ASP A 208 3.98 -3.87 7.73
C ASP A 208 3.72 -5.19 6.96
N ASN A 209 2.48 -5.69 6.99
CA ASN A 209 2.06 -6.87 6.26
C ASN A 209 2.09 -6.67 4.74
N ILE A 210 1.63 -5.53 4.22
CA ILE A 210 1.73 -5.21 2.78
C ILE A 210 3.19 -5.26 2.31
N MET A 211 4.13 -4.68 3.06
CA MET A 211 5.55 -4.71 2.70
C MET A 211 6.12 -6.12 2.75
N THR A 212 5.75 -6.90 3.75
CA THR A 212 6.15 -8.31 3.90
C THR A 212 5.54 -9.18 2.79
N PHE A 213 4.29 -8.98 2.45
CA PHE A 213 3.59 -9.64 1.35
C PHE A 213 4.30 -9.42 0.02
N LYS A 214 4.60 -8.17 -0.33
CA LYS A 214 5.35 -7.84 -1.56
C LYS A 214 6.70 -8.54 -1.63
N LEU A 215 7.42 -8.63 -0.51
CA LEU A 215 8.69 -9.36 -0.42
C LEU A 215 8.50 -10.85 -0.64
N ALA A 216 7.51 -11.47 0.02
CA ALA A 216 7.23 -12.90 -0.09
C ALA A 216 6.86 -13.29 -1.53
N VAL A 217 5.92 -12.55 -2.14
CA VAL A 217 5.48 -12.77 -3.53
C VAL A 217 6.66 -12.73 -4.49
N LYS A 218 7.46 -11.65 -4.46
CA LYS A 218 8.63 -11.51 -5.35
C LYS A 218 9.68 -12.61 -5.11
N THR A 219 9.89 -12.99 -3.86
CA THR A 219 10.92 -13.99 -3.51
C THR A 219 10.51 -15.38 -3.98
N LEU A 220 9.25 -15.78 -3.75
CA LEU A 220 8.77 -17.12 -4.07
C LEU A 220 8.49 -17.28 -5.57
N ALA A 221 7.93 -16.28 -6.23
CA ALA A 221 7.79 -16.28 -7.69
C ALA A 221 9.15 -16.47 -8.38
N ARG A 222 10.21 -15.79 -7.90
CA ARG A 222 11.55 -15.96 -8.46
C ARG A 222 12.10 -17.39 -8.30
N LYS A 223 11.77 -18.09 -7.22
CA LYS A 223 12.14 -19.51 -7.05
C LYS A 223 11.51 -20.42 -8.12
N ASP A 224 10.30 -20.07 -8.56
CA ASP A 224 9.57 -20.79 -9.59
C ASP A 224 9.91 -20.30 -11.02
N GLY A 225 10.95 -19.46 -11.18
CA GLY A 225 11.39 -18.93 -12.48
C GLY A 225 10.47 -17.84 -13.05
N LEU A 226 9.61 -17.25 -12.20
CA LEU A 226 8.69 -16.19 -12.54
C LEU A 226 9.18 -14.84 -12.01
N HIS A 227 8.72 -13.75 -12.66
CA HIS A 227 8.90 -12.39 -12.18
C HIS A 227 7.57 -11.83 -11.70
N ALA A 228 7.47 -11.54 -10.40
CA ALA A 228 6.30 -10.88 -9.82
C ALA A 228 6.45 -9.36 -9.87
N THR A 229 5.42 -8.67 -10.35
CA THR A 229 5.38 -7.21 -10.36
C THR A 229 4.10 -6.66 -9.77
N PHE A 230 4.26 -5.59 -9.00
CA PHE A 230 3.20 -4.75 -8.46
C PHE A 230 3.03 -3.44 -9.25
N MET A 231 3.52 -3.41 -10.49
CA MET A 231 3.34 -2.27 -11.40
C MET A 231 1.85 -2.07 -11.69
N PRO A 232 1.31 -0.84 -11.56
CA PRO A 232 -0.13 -0.60 -11.69
C PRO A 232 -0.73 -1.00 -13.03
N LYS A 233 -0.02 -0.74 -14.13
CA LYS A 233 -0.47 -1.06 -15.50
C LYS A 233 0.68 -1.61 -16.33
N PRO A 234 1.04 -2.90 -16.18
CA PRO A 234 2.17 -3.47 -16.90
C PRO A 234 1.86 -3.80 -18.38
N ILE A 235 0.59 -4.03 -18.71
CA ILE A 235 0.14 -4.39 -20.07
C ILE A 235 -0.95 -3.42 -20.53
N PHE A 236 -0.82 -2.92 -21.76
CA PHE A 236 -1.85 -2.10 -22.40
C PHE A 236 -3.07 -2.96 -22.78
N GLY A 237 -4.27 -2.40 -22.63
CA GLY A 237 -5.52 -3.02 -23.11
C GLY A 237 -6.14 -4.09 -22.19
N VAL A 238 -5.54 -4.37 -21.01
CA VAL A 238 -6.08 -5.29 -20.01
C VAL A 238 -6.24 -4.62 -18.65
N ALA A 239 -6.86 -5.27 -17.67
CA ALA A 239 -6.93 -4.77 -16.29
C ALA A 239 -5.52 -4.54 -15.71
N GLY A 240 -5.39 -3.58 -14.80
CA GLY A 240 -4.15 -3.30 -14.08
C GLY A 240 -4.27 -3.68 -12.60
N ASN A 241 -3.16 -3.66 -11.86
CA ASN A 241 -3.14 -3.99 -10.44
C ASN A 241 -3.75 -2.88 -9.59
N GLY A 242 -4.80 -3.21 -8.84
CA GLY A 242 -5.32 -2.44 -7.74
C GLY A 242 -4.73 -2.90 -6.40
N MET A 243 -4.87 -2.05 -5.42
CA MET A 243 -4.75 -2.40 -4.01
C MET A 243 -5.93 -1.74 -3.29
N HIS A 244 -7.09 -2.42 -3.31
CA HIS A 244 -8.25 -1.89 -2.62
C HIS A 244 -7.97 -1.87 -1.12
N ILE A 245 -8.36 -0.79 -0.45
CA ILE A 245 -8.11 -0.61 0.98
C ILE A 245 -9.45 -0.57 1.70
N ASN A 246 -9.78 -1.65 2.40
CA ASN A 246 -10.91 -1.71 3.31
C ASN A 246 -10.53 -1.03 4.64
N MET A 247 -11.32 -0.06 5.07
CA MET A 247 -11.04 0.76 6.26
C MET A 247 -12.23 0.81 7.20
N SER A 248 -11.96 0.77 8.50
CA SER A 248 -12.96 0.97 9.55
C SER A 248 -12.34 1.58 10.81
N LEU A 249 -13.15 2.32 11.55
CA LEU A 249 -12.79 2.79 12.89
C LEU A 249 -13.48 1.96 13.96
N PHE A 250 -12.77 1.69 15.05
CA PHE A 250 -13.32 1.06 16.24
C PHE A 250 -13.20 1.98 17.45
N ARG A 251 -14.19 1.96 18.33
CA ARG A 251 -14.20 2.64 19.62
C ARG A 251 -14.66 1.65 20.68
N ASP A 252 -13.88 1.48 21.74
CA ASP A 252 -14.19 0.56 22.84
C ASP A 252 -14.51 -0.88 22.37
N GLY A 253 -13.76 -1.35 21.37
CA GLY A 253 -13.92 -2.69 20.80
C GLY A 253 -15.13 -2.86 19.87
N LYS A 254 -15.90 -1.80 19.60
CA LYS A 254 -17.05 -1.80 18.70
C LYS A 254 -16.75 -1.05 17.42
N ASN A 255 -17.29 -1.52 16.29
CA ASN A 255 -17.18 -0.85 15.01
C ASN A 255 -17.94 0.48 15.05
N ALA A 256 -17.19 1.59 14.91
CA ALA A 256 -17.75 2.94 14.97
C ALA A 256 -18.48 3.37 13.67
N PHE A 257 -18.35 2.60 12.59
CA PHE A 257 -19.06 2.87 11.33
C PHE A 257 -20.46 2.26 11.33
N TYR A 258 -20.77 1.33 12.24
CA TYR A 258 -22.03 0.64 12.30
C TYR A 258 -23.04 1.38 13.21
N ASP A 259 -24.27 1.54 12.71
CA ASP A 259 -25.45 1.95 13.48
C ASP A 259 -26.66 1.17 12.95
N GLU A 260 -27.22 0.29 13.77
CA GLU A 260 -28.36 -0.56 13.41
C GLU A 260 -29.56 0.26 12.90
N THR A 261 -29.74 1.47 13.40
CA THR A 261 -30.87 2.36 13.08
C THR A 261 -30.56 3.37 12.00
N GLY A 262 -29.29 3.53 11.63
CA GLY A 262 -28.85 4.49 10.63
C GLY A 262 -29.24 4.07 9.21
N THR A 263 -29.32 5.05 8.31
CA THR A 263 -29.50 4.79 6.87
C THR A 263 -28.37 3.86 6.38
N HIS A 264 -28.69 2.84 5.60
CA HIS A 264 -27.77 1.76 5.20
C HIS A 264 -27.06 1.06 6.36
N GLN A 265 -27.58 1.17 7.58
CA GLN A 265 -26.96 0.73 8.83
C GLN A 265 -25.56 1.33 9.05
N LEU A 266 -25.38 2.58 8.63
CA LEU A 266 -24.16 3.35 8.82
C LEU A 266 -24.36 4.44 9.87
N SER A 267 -23.34 4.64 10.70
CA SER A 267 -23.31 5.71 11.67
C SER A 267 -22.97 7.07 11.03
N PRO A 268 -23.25 8.19 11.69
CA PRO A 268 -22.76 9.50 11.26
C PRO A 268 -21.24 9.54 11.08
N ILE A 269 -20.48 8.80 11.91
CA ILE A 269 -19.00 8.71 11.82
C ILE A 269 -18.57 8.09 10.50
N ALA A 270 -19.27 7.06 9.98
CA ALA A 270 -18.97 6.47 8.68
C ALA A 270 -19.14 7.48 7.55
N TYR A 271 -20.26 8.21 7.53
CA TYR A 271 -20.52 9.25 6.53
C TYR A 271 -19.49 10.39 6.58
N GLN A 272 -19.17 10.86 7.78
CA GLN A 272 -18.18 11.92 7.98
C GLN A 272 -16.79 11.49 7.53
N PHE A 273 -16.40 10.26 7.83
CA PHE A 273 -15.12 9.69 7.38
C PHE A 273 -15.06 9.58 5.86
N ILE A 274 -16.12 9.05 5.23
CA ILE A 274 -16.24 8.98 3.75
C ILE A 274 -16.13 10.38 3.14
N ALA A 275 -16.85 11.37 3.70
CA ALA A 275 -16.84 12.74 3.21
C ALA A 275 -15.43 13.35 3.26
N GLY A 276 -14.71 13.18 4.38
CA GLY A 276 -13.35 13.65 4.54
C GLY A 276 -12.38 13.01 3.51
N VAL A 277 -12.47 11.70 3.31
CA VAL A 277 -11.65 11.02 2.30
C VAL A 277 -11.97 11.55 0.89
N LEU A 278 -13.25 11.72 0.53
CA LEU A 278 -13.64 12.24 -0.79
C LEU A 278 -13.17 13.68 -1.02
N GLU A 279 -13.14 14.53 0.02
CA GLU A 279 -12.67 15.91 -0.08
C GLU A 279 -11.17 15.97 -0.40
N HIS A 280 -10.36 15.14 0.28
CA HIS A 280 -8.91 15.15 0.16
C HIS A 280 -8.36 14.17 -0.89
N ILE A 281 -9.20 13.37 -1.55
CA ILE A 281 -8.74 12.32 -2.46
C ILE A 281 -7.86 12.80 -3.61
N PRO A 282 -8.04 13.99 -4.20
CA PRO A 282 -7.13 14.46 -5.25
C PRO A 282 -5.68 14.55 -4.77
N ALA A 283 -5.46 14.99 -3.53
CA ALA A 283 -4.14 15.06 -2.92
C ALA A 283 -3.64 13.67 -2.49
N ILE A 284 -4.53 12.83 -1.93
CA ILE A 284 -4.23 11.46 -1.55
C ILE A 284 -3.75 10.63 -2.76
N CYS A 285 -4.25 10.91 -3.98
CA CYS A 285 -3.80 10.24 -5.21
C CYS A 285 -2.29 10.35 -5.43
N ALA A 286 -1.65 11.45 -5.05
CA ALA A 286 -0.20 11.56 -5.14
C ALA A 286 0.54 10.48 -4.30
N LEU A 287 -0.08 9.99 -3.22
CA LEU A 287 0.48 8.99 -2.31
C LEU A 287 -0.04 7.58 -2.59
N SER A 288 -1.32 7.44 -2.96
CA SER A 288 -1.98 6.16 -3.21
C SER A 288 -1.80 5.66 -4.66
N ASN A 289 -1.47 6.57 -5.59
CA ASN A 289 -1.20 6.31 -7.01
C ASN A 289 0.08 7.05 -7.43
N PRO A 290 1.25 6.64 -6.90
CA PRO A 290 2.43 7.48 -6.84
C PRO A 290 3.28 7.50 -8.11
N LEU A 291 2.93 6.71 -9.14
CA LEU A 291 3.73 6.56 -10.35
C LEU A 291 3.05 7.22 -11.55
N VAL A 292 3.85 7.63 -12.54
CA VAL A 292 3.31 7.97 -13.86
C VAL A 292 2.46 6.83 -14.42
N ASN A 293 2.85 5.59 -14.15
CA ASN A 293 2.14 4.40 -14.59
C ASN A 293 0.79 4.20 -13.87
N SER A 294 0.61 4.71 -12.66
CA SER A 294 -0.65 4.64 -11.90
C SER A 294 -1.84 5.22 -12.70
N TYR A 295 -1.60 6.33 -13.40
CA TYR A 295 -2.62 7.03 -14.18
C TYR A 295 -2.95 6.36 -15.54
N LYS A 296 -2.19 5.33 -15.90
CA LYS A 296 -2.52 4.43 -17.02
C LYS A 296 -3.48 3.31 -16.59
N ARG A 297 -3.60 3.05 -15.26
CA ARG A 297 -4.63 2.20 -14.66
C ARG A 297 -5.93 2.99 -14.43
N LEU A 298 -5.84 4.21 -13.91
CA LEU A 298 -7.01 5.06 -13.59
C LEU A 298 -7.65 5.65 -14.85
N VAL A 299 -8.11 4.78 -15.74
CA VAL A 299 -8.79 5.13 -17.00
C VAL A 299 -10.12 4.37 -17.11
N PRO A 300 -11.17 4.97 -17.70
CA PRO A 300 -12.46 4.29 -17.85
C PRO A 300 -12.36 2.98 -18.63
N GLY A 301 -13.16 1.98 -18.23
CA GLY A 301 -13.29 0.70 -18.97
C GLY A 301 -12.41 -0.45 -18.48
N TYR A 302 -11.65 -0.29 -17.37
CA TYR A 302 -10.77 -1.32 -16.82
C TYR A 302 -10.95 -1.53 -15.31
N GLU A 303 -12.18 -1.40 -14.82
CA GLU A 303 -12.57 -1.64 -13.42
C GLU A 303 -11.87 -0.76 -12.36
N ALA A 304 -11.09 0.23 -12.79
CA ALA A 304 -10.47 1.21 -11.91
C ALA A 304 -11.34 2.47 -11.78
N PRO A 305 -11.57 3.01 -10.58
CA PRO A 305 -12.38 4.21 -10.40
C PRO A 305 -11.66 5.44 -10.94
N CYS A 306 -12.42 6.27 -11.66
CA CYS A 306 -11.91 7.53 -12.24
C CYS A 306 -12.61 8.77 -11.68
N TYR A 307 -13.71 8.58 -10.95
CA TYR A 307 -14.61 9.64 -10.53
C TYR A 307 -14.82 9.65 -9.02
N ILE A 308 -14.84 10.85 -8.43
CA ILE A 308 -14.97 11.06 -6.99
C ILE A 308 -16.42 10.83 -6.57
N SER A 309 -16.71 9.66 -6.02
CA SER A 309 -18.06 9.25 -5.65
C SER A 309 -18.01 8.11 -4.61
N TRP A 310 -19.14 7.87 -3.97
CA TRP A 310 -19.30 6.72 -3.07
C TRP A 310 -20.62 5.99 -3.34
N SER A 311 -20.71 4.72 -2.93
CA SER A 311 -21.92 3.92 -3.02
C SER A 311 -21.90 2.72 -2.07
N THR A 312 -23.10 2.23 -1.72
CA THR A 312 -23.28 1.01 -0.91
C THR A 312 -23.21 -0.30 -1.71
N GLY A 313 -23.09 -0.26 -3.04
CA GLY A 313 -23.08 -1.48 -3.86
C GLY A 313 -22.41 -1.35 -5.21
N ASN A 314 -22.31 -0.13 -5.72
CA ASN A 314 -21.83 0.15 -7.07
C ASN A 314 -20.30 0.07 -7.15
N ARG A 315 -19.78 -0.87 -7.94
CA ARG A 315 -18.32 -1.06 -8.15
C ARG A 315 -17.67 0.00 -9.03
N SER A 316 -18.44 0.86 -9.70
CA SER A 316 -17.88 2.01 -10.45
C SER A 316 -17.53 3.20 -9.55
N ALA A 317 -18.01 3.21 -8.29
CA ALA A 317 -17.69 4.26 -7.33
C ALA A 317 -16.27 4.13 -6.79
N LEU A 318 -15.67 5.27 -6.44
CA LEU A 318 -14.35 5.35 -5.81
C LEU A 318 -14.33 4.72 -4.42
N ILE A 319 -15.34 5.04 -3.62
CA ILE A 319 -15.55 4.45 -2.30
C ILE A 319 -16.80 3.56 -2.37
N ARG A 320 -16.60 2.28 -2.10
CA ARG A 320 -17.68 1.32 -1.96
C ARG A 320 -17.87 0.95 -0.49
N VAL A 321 -19.10 0.86 -0.02
CA VAL A 321 -19.44 0.30 1.28
C VAL A 321 -19.94 -1.12 1.04
N PRO A 322 -19.15 -2.18 1.32
CA PRO A 322 -19.54 -3.56 1.11
C PRO A 322 -20.80 -3.95 1.90
N ALA A 323 -21.50 -5.00 1.48
CA ALA A 323 -22.78 -5.44 2.08
C ALA A 323 -22.70 -5.87 3.57
N PRO A 324 -21.63 -6.50 4.07
CA PRO A 324 -21.56 -6.89 5.49
C PRO A 324 -21.70 -5.72 6.43
N ARG A 325 -22.39 -5.95 7.57
CA ARG A 325 -22.66 -4.95 8.62
C ARG A 325 -22.22 -5.47 10.00
N GLY A 326 -22.51 -4.73 11.04
CA GLY A 326 -22.07 -5.04 12.41
C GLY A 326 -20.56 -4.80 12.56
N THR A 327 -19.83 -5.78 13.07
CA THR A 327 -18.37 -5.71 13.24
C THR A 327 -17.63 -5.62 11.89
N SER A 328 -18.24 -6.07 10.81
CA SER A 328 -17.67 -6.09 9.45
C SER A 328 -17.99 -4.83 8.64
N THR A 329 -18.65 -3.82 9.21
CA THR A 329 -18.97 -2.57 8.53
C THR A 329 -17.69 -1.83 8.20
N ARG A 330 -17.50 -1.49 6.91
CA ARG A 330 -16.29 -0.85 6.41
C ARG A 330 -16.57 -0.05 5.15
N MET A 331 -15.65 0.82 4.79
CA MET A 331 -15.56 1.40 3.46
C MET A 331 -14.37 0.81 2.71
N GLU A 332 -14.51 0.61 1.43
CA GLU A 332 -13.46 0.17 0.51
C GLU A 332 -13.07 1.33 -0.40
N MET A 333 -11.83 1.77 -0.34
CA MET A 333 -11.26 2.74 -1.27
C MET A 333 -10.57 2.02 -2.42
N ARG A 334 -10.98 2.29 -3.65
CA ARG A 334 -10.67 1.43 -4.82
C ARG A 334 -9.60 1.99 -5.77
N ASN A 335 -9.23 3.27 -5.62
CA ASN A 335 -8.20 3.87 -6.49
C ASN A 335 -6.76 3.46 -6.15
N PRO A 336 -6.36 3.15 -4.91
CA PRO A 336 -4.96 2.84 -4.63
C PRO A 336 -4.43 1.71 -5.51
N ASP A 337 -3.15 1.76 -5.78
CA ASP A 337 -2.43 0.67 -6.43
C ASP A 337 -1.25 0.18 -5.57
N PRO A 338 -0.78 -1.05 -5.78
CA PRO A 338 0.20 -1.66 -4.89
C PRO A 338 1.61 -1.07 -5.00
N SER A 339 1.85 -0.10 -5.90
CA SER A 339 3.14 0.61 -5.96
C SER A 339 3.27 1.66 -4.85
N CYS A 340 2.18 2.02 -4.19
CA CYS A 340 2.19 3.04 -3.14
C CYS A 340 3.03 2.62 -1.92
N ASN A 341 3.48 3.65 -1.19
CA ASN A 341 3.98 3.48 0.17
C ASN A 341 2.78 3.30 1.11
N PRO A 342 2.55 2.09 1.68
CA PRO A 342 1.35 1.85 2.46
C PRO A 342 1.27 2.72 3.72
N TYR A 343 2.39 3.05 4.35
CA TYR A 343 2.40 3.91 5.54
C TYR A 343 1.89 5.32 5.22
N LEU A 344 2.36 5.92 4.12
CA LEU A 344 1.96 7.27 3.71
C LEU A 344 0.52 7.30 3.22
N ALA A 345 0.12 6.31 2.41
CA ALA A 345 -1.24 6.21 1.90
C ALA A 345 -2.26 6.06 3.03
N LEU A 346 -2.00 5.16 3.99
CA LEU A 346 -2.89 4.94 5.15
C LEU A 346 -2.91 6.15 6.10
N ALA A 347 -1.77 6.82 6.31
CA ALA A 347 -1.70 8.04 7.12
C ALA A 347 -2.57 9.14 6.51
N ALA A 348 -2.48 9.37 5.19
CA ALA A 348 -3.28 10.37 4.51
C ALA A 348 -4.78 10.05 4.54
N CYS A 349 -5.16 8.79 4.29
CA CYS A 349 -6.56 8.35 4.36
C CYS A 349 -7.14 8.52 5.76
N LEU A 350 -6.40 8.12 6.80
CA LEU A 350 -6.85 8.28 8.18
C LEU A 350 -6.99 9.76 8.55
N ALA A 351 -6.01 10.58 8.22
CA ALA A 351 -6.06 12.02 8.51
C ALA A 351 -7.26 12.71 7.84
N ALA A 352 -7.52 12.38 6.57
CA ALA A 352 -8.67 12.87 5.82
C ALA A 352 -10.01 12.44 6.45
N GLY A 353 -10.12 11.16 6.82
CA GLY A 353 -11.31 10.66 7.49
C GLY A 353 -11.55 11.31 8.87
N LEU A 354 -10.48 11.53 9.65
CA LEU A 354 -10.57 12.23 10.94
C LEU A 354 -10.94 13.70 10.77
N ASP A 355 -10.42 14.38 9.74
CA ASP A 355 -10.82 15.76 9.39
C ASP A 355 -12.33 15.83 9.09
N GLY A 356 -12.85 14.87 8.32
CA GLY A 356 -14.28 14.78 8.05
C GLY A 356 -15.11 14.61 9.33
N ILE A 357 -14.63 13.84 10.30
CA ILE A 357 -15.28 13.66 11.60
C ILE A 357 -15.21 14.96 12.44
N GLU A 358 -14.03 15.56 12.56
CA GLU A 358 -13.81 16.81 13.33
C GLU A 358 -14.66 17.97 12.80
N ARG A 359 -14.83 18.07 11.48
CA ARG A 359 -15.62 19.10 10.82
C ARG A 359 -17.10 18.75 10.66
N GLY A 360 -17.50 17.51 10.98
CA GLY A 360 -18.87 17.05 10.81
C GLY A 360 -19.34 17.04 9.36
N LEU A 361 -18.47 16.67 8.40
CA LEU A 361 -18.77 16.72 6.98
C LEU A 361 -19.87 15.73 6.59
N THR A 362 -20.55 16.05 5.49
CA THR A 362 -21.55 15.17 4.87
C THR A 362 -21.08 14.82 3.47
N PRO A 363 -21.07 13.52 3.08
CA PRO A 363 -20.68 13.13 1.73
C PRO A 363 -21.73 13.61 0.71
N PRO A 364 -21.36 13.72 -0.59
CA PRO A 364 -22.34 13.95 -1.66
C PRO A 364 -23.38 12.82 -1.71
N GLU A 365 -24.41 12.98 -2.55
CA GLU A 365 -25.39 11.93 -2.77
C GLU A 365 -24.74 10.63 -3.27
N GLU A 366 -25.28 9.49 -2.83
CA GLU A 366 -24.83 8.17 -3.25
C GLU A 366 -24.96 7.98 -4.76
N ALA A 367 -23.91 7.49 -5.42
CA ALA A 367 -23.94 7.16 -6.82
C ALA A 367 -24.54 5.76 -7.05
N THR A 368 -25.83 5.69 -7.40
CA THR A 368 -26.56 4.44 -7.62
C THR A 368 -26.46 3.89 -9.05
N GLU A 369 -26.08 4.74 -10.02
CA GLU A 369 -25.98 4.41 -11.44
C GLU A 369 -24.55 4.05 -11.84
N ASN A 370 -24.37 3.37 -12.98
CA ASN A 370 -23.06 3.16 -13.56
C ASN A 370 -22.43 4.51 -13.98
N ILE A 371 -21.45 4.98 -13.23
CA ILE A 371 -20.84 6.30 -13.42
C ILE A 371 -20.11 6.41 -14.76
N TYR A 372 -19.64 5.29 -15.31
CA TYR A 372 -18.95 5.28 -16.61
C TYR A 372 -19.88 5.56 -17.80
N GLU A 373 -21.18 5.36 -17.64
CA GLU A 373 -22.20 5.63 -18.68
C GLU A 373 -22.69 7.08 -18.66
N LEU A 374 -22.39 7.85 -17.60
CA LEU A 374 -22.78 9.25 -17.48
C LEU A 374 -21.92 10.12 -18.40
N THR A 375 -22.58 11.09 -19.09
CA THR A 375 -21.84 12.15 -19.82
C THR A 375 -21.11 13.08 -18.85
N ASN A 376 -20.16 13.85 -19.37
CA ASN A 376 -19.44 14.83 -18.55
C ASN A 376 -20.38 15.86 -17.90
N GLU A 377 -21.38 16.35 -18.68
CA GLU A 377 -22.40 17.30 -18.19
C GLU A 377 -23.25 16.69 -17.06
N GLN A 378 -23.61 15.40 -17.19
CA GLN A 378 -24.38 14.69 -16.16
C GLN A 378 -23.58 14.51 -14.87
N ARG A 379 -22.28 14.21 -14.97
CA ARG A 379 -21.40 14.11 -13.79
C ARG A 379 -21.25 15.46 -13.08
N ILE A 380 -20.97 16.53 -13.84
CA ILE A 380 -20.84 17.89 -13.29
C ILE A 380 -22.14 18.31 -12.60
N ALA A 381 -23.31 18.08 -13.23
CA ALA A 381 -24.60 18.40 -12.64
C ALA A 381 -24.89 17.67 -11.32
N ARG A 382 -24.28 16.51 -11.09
CA ARG A 382 -24.38 15.72 -9.86
C ARG A 382 -23.25 15.99 -8.86
N GLY A 383 -22.34 16.91 -9.16
CA GLY A 383 -21.19 17.22 -8.31
C GLY A 383 -20.13 16.08 -8.26
N ILE A 384 -20.16 15.16 -9.25
CA ILE A 384 -19.19 14.06 -9.34
C ILE A 384 -17.93 14.59 -10.02
N GLY A 385 -16.87 14.82 -9.23
CA GLY A 385 -15.55 15.21 -9.71
C GLY A 385 -14.79 14.06 -10.36
N SER A 386 -13.66 14.37 -10.98
CA SER A 386 -12.71 13.37 -11.51
C SER A 386 -11.48 13.30 -10.63
N LEU A 387 -10.89 12.10 -10.53
CA LEU A 387 -9.54 11.95 -9.99
C LEU A 387 -8.51 12.66 -10.90
N PRO A 388 -7.34 13.03 -10.39
CA PRO A 388 -6.23 13.47 -11.22
C PRO A 388 -5.97 12.50 -12.38
N SER A 389 -5.73 13.03 -13.57
CA SER A 389 -5.48 12.23 -14.78
C SER A 389 -4.00 11.95 -15.04
N SER A 390 -3.14 12.53 -14.23
CA SER A 390 -1.68 12.41 -14.33
C SER A 390 -1.00 12.59 -12.97
N LEU A 391 0.23 12.08 -12.86
CA LEU A 391 1.05 12.31 -11.67
C LEU A 391 1.24 13.83 -11.42
N ARG A 392 1.36 14.64 -12.47
CA ARG A 392 1.49 16.10 -12.33
C ARG A 392 0.30 16.72 -11.62
N GLU A 393 -0.92 16.41 -12.08
CA GLU A 393 -2.14 16.92 -11.46
C GLU A 393 -2.27 16.48 -9.98
N ALA A 394 -1.91 15.23 -9.69
CA ALA A 394 -1.93 14.75 -8.31
C ALA A 394 -0.91 15.47 -7.41
N LEU A 395 0.30 15.73 -7.91
CA LEU A 395 1.31 16.50 -7.18
C LEU A 395 0.88 17.96 -6.96
N ASP A 396 0.20 18.56 -7.93
CA ASP A 396 -0.35 19.91 -7.78
C ASP A 396 -1.49 19.94 -6.76
N ALA A 397 -2.36 18.90 -6.75
CA ALA A 397 -3.39 18.74 -5.73
C ALA A 397 -2.78 18.53 -4.32
N LEU A 398 -1.72 17.71 -4.21
CA LEU A 398 -1.01 17.51 -2.94
C LEU A 398 -0.47 18.84 -2.39
N ARG A 399 0.16 19.67 -3.23
CA ARG A 399 0.69 20.97 -2.78
C ARG A 399 -0.41 21.92 -2.31
N ALA A 400 -1.59 21.83 -2.89
CA ALA A 400 -2.72 22.67 -2.57
C ALA A 400 -3.49 22.22 -1.31
N ASP A 401 -3.21 21.02 -0.79
CA ASP A 401 -3.92 20.44 0.35
C ASP A 401 -3.10 20.57 1.65
N PRO A 402 -3.45 21.51 2.54
CA PRO A 402 -2.69 21.74 3.77
C PRO A 402 -2.80 20.57 4.75
N LEU A 403 -3.89 19.78 4.72
CA LEU A 403 -4.03 18.62 5.61
C LEU A 403 -3.03 17.53 5.23
N VAL A 404 -3.03 17.11 3.96
CA VAL A 404 -2.13 16.04 3.49
C VAL A 404 -0.66 16.48 3.54
N CYS A 405 -0.36 17.74 3.21
CA CYS A 405 0.96 18.34 3.43
C CYS A 405 1.40 18.25 4.91
N GLY A 406 0.49 18.57 5.84
CA GLY A 406 0.76 18.52 7.28
C GLY A 406 0.97 17.09 7.81
N VAL A 407 0.34 16.09 7.22
CA VAL A 407 0.56 14.66 7.55
C VAL A 407 2.00 14.26 7.27
N LEU A 408 2.51 14.62 6.09
CA LEU A 408 3.89 14.30 5.69
C LEU A 408 4.91 15.10 6.51
N GLY A 409 4.62 16.35 6.81
CA GLY A 409 5.55 17.30 7.39
C GLY A 409 6.58 17.80 6.37
N GLU A 410 7.31 18.85 6.73
CA GLU A 410 8.17 19.59 5.81
C GLU A 410 9.22 18.73 5.12
N HIS A 411 9.95 17.91 5.88
CA HIS A 411 11.03 17.10 5.33
C HIS A 411 10.51 16.04 4.35
N ALA A 412 9.59 15.18 4.81
CA ALA A 412 9.06 14.10 3.97
C ALA A 412 8.32 14.65 2.73
N LEU A 413 7.56 15.74 2.89
CA LEU A 413 6.87 16.39 1.78
C LEU A 413 7.86 16.92 0.72
N SER A 414 8.88 17.65 1.14
CA SER A 414 9.85 18.24 0.21
C SER A 414 10.61 17.18 -0.57
N GLN A 415 11.06 16.12 0.10
CA GLN A 415 11.79 15.02 -0.53
C GLN A 415 10.89 14.20 -1.46
N TYR A 416 9.66 13.92 -1.02
CA TYR A 416 8.68 13.20 -1.84
C TYR A 416 8.36 13.96 -3.13
N LEU A 417 8.04 15.25 -3.02
CA LEU A 417 7.75 16.10 -4.17
C LEU A 417 8.95 16.19 -5.12
N ALA A 418 10.17 16.36 -4.60
CA ALA A 418 11.38 16.45 -5.43
C ALA A 418 11.59 15.17 -6.26
N GLY A 419 11.50 14.00 -5.64
CA GLY A 419 11.66 12.73 -6.35
C GLY A 419 10.55 12.48 -7.37
N LYS A 420 9.29 12.82 -7.03
CA LYS A 420 8.16 12.63 -7.96
C LYS A 420 8.15 13.63 -9.12
N GLU A 421 8.65 14.84 -8.91
CA GLU A 421 8.87 15.80 -9.99
C GLU A 421 9.95 15.35 -10.97
N GLU A 422 11.03 14.79 -10.46
CA GLU A 422 12.09 14.24 -11.32
C GLU A 422 11.58 13.03 -12.13
N GLU A 423 10.76 12.14 -11.51
CA GLU A 423 10.09 11.05 -12.24
C GLU A 423 9.22 11.60 -13.38
N TRP A 424 8.38 12.60 -13.09
CA TRP A 424 7.51 13.24 -14.08
C TRP A 424 8.31 13.89 -15.21
N LYS A 425 9.33 14.68 -14.89
CA LYS A 425 10.21 15.32 -15.86
C LYS A 425 10.91 14.30 -16.74
N SER A 426 11.46 13.23 -16.15
CA SER A 426 12.10 12.14 -16.88
C SER A 426 11.13 11.47 -17.85
N TYR A 427 9.88 11.23 -17.43
CA TYR A 427 8.85 10.68 -18.30
C TYR A 427 8.51 11.59 -19.48
N CYS A 428 8.27 12.87 -19.22
CA CYS A 428 7.88 13.84 -20.24
C CYS A 428 8.95 14.06 -21.35
N THR A 429 10.21 13.75 -21.05
CA THR A 429 11.30 13.91 -22.02
C THR A 429 11.57 12.66 -22.84
N ARG A 430 10.94 11.53 -22.52
CA ARG A 430 11.13 10.27 -23.24
C ARG A 430 10.17 10.16 -24.42
N VAL A 431 10.72 9.79 -25.58
CA VAL A 431 9.93 9.45 -26.76
C VAL A 431 9.51 7.98 -26.67
N SER A 432 8.22 7.73 -26.70
CA SER A 432 7.64 6.38 -26.63
C SER A 432 7.56 5.73 -28.03
N SER A 433 7.49 4.40 -28.07
CA SER A 433 7.24 3.66 -29.31
C SER A 433 5.94 4.09 -29.99
N TRP A 434 4.90 4.37 -29.20
CA TRP A 434 3.61 4.85 -29.69
C TRP A 434 3.73 6.20 -30.43
N GLU A 435 4.55 7.13 -29.94
CA GLU A 435 4.80 8.42 -30.61
C GLU A 435 5.56 8.20 -31.92
N VAL A 436 6.58 7.36 -31.92
CA VAL A 436 7.35 7.02 -33.11
C VAL A 436 6.45 6.37 -34.15
N GLU A 437 5.70 5.33 -33.79
CA GLU A 437 4.76 4.65 -34.69
C GLU A 437 3.69 5.59 -35.25
N ARG A 438 3.21 6.55 -34.44
CA ARG A 438 2.14 7.47 -34.81
C ARG A 438 2.60 8.63 -35.68
N TYR A 439 3.80 9.15 -35.45
CA TYR A 439 4.20 10.46 -36.00
C TYR A 439 5.34 10.40 -36.98
N ILE A 440 6.27 9.43 -36.94
CA ILE A 440 7.49 9.45 -37.72
C ILE A 440 7.28 9.49 -39.26
N THR A 441 6.14 8.96 -39.71
CA THR A 441 5.80 8.96 -41.16
C THR A 441 4.92 10.14 -41.58
N LEU A 442 4.38 10.90 -40.60
CA LEU A 442 3.43 11.99 -40.86
C LEU A 442 4.12 13.36 -40.86
N TYR A 443 5.19 13.48 -40.11
CA TYR A 443 5.94 14.70 -39.86
C TYR A 443 7.44 14.48 -40.08
#